data_dab005ba01195c0a9c168b0a4334a59f
#
_entry.id   dab005ba01195c0a9c168b0a4334a59f
#
_cell.length_a   1.000
_cell.length_b   1.000
_cell.length_c   1.000
_cell.angle_alpha   90.00
_cell.angle_beta   90.00
_cell.angle_gamma   90.00
#
_symmetry.space_group_name_H-M   'P 1'
#
loop_
_entity.id
_entity.type
_entity.pdbx_description
1 polymer ?
#
loop_
_entity_poly.entity_id
_entity_poly.type
_entity_poly.pdbx_seq_one_letter_code
_entity_poly.pdbx_strand_id
1 'polypeptide(L)'
;MFVVHTIQDFGMENNTYSGDGVITGSGKVNNRLVYIYAQDFTVFGGSLSSAHASKIVKVMKLAIQNRAPLIGLNDSGGARIQEGVESLGGYADVFLQNALASGVVPQISLIMGPCAGGAVYSPAMTCLLYTSPSPRD
;
A
#
# COMPACT_ATOMS: atom_id res chain seq x y z
N MET A 1 12.81 9.92 4.30
CA MET A 1 13.80 9.32 3.38
C MET A 1 13.07 8.96 2.09
N PHE A 2 13.46 9.55 1.00
CA PHE A 2 12.89 9.22 -0.31
C PHE A 2 13.48 7.88 -0.78
N VAL A 3 12.60 6.92 -0.99
CA VAL A 3 12.97 5.63 -1.55
C VAL A 3 12.55 5.63 -3.01
N VAL A 4 13.43 5.19 -3.89
CA VAL A 4 13.13 4.97 -5.31
C VAL A 4 13.17 3.46 -5.59
N HIS A 5 12.56 3.03 -6.69
CA HIS A 5 12.65 1.63 -7.09
C HIS A 5 14.09 1.24 -7.42
N THR A 6 14.40 -0.04 -7.31
CA THR A 6 15.75 -0.59 -7.49
C THR A 6 15.94 -1.26 -8.85
N ILE A 7 14.91 -1.27 -9.70
CA ILE A 7 14.95 -1.94 -11.00
C ILE A 7 15.86 -1.19 -11.96
N GLN A 8 16.79 -1.90 -12.59
CA GLN A 8 17.67 -1.40 -13.62
C GLN A 8 17.44 -2.04 -15.00
N ASP A 9 16.56 -3.03 -15.05
CA ASP A 9 16.23 -3.76 -16.29
C ASP A 9 15.00 -3.19 -16.99
N PHE A 10 14.72 -3.64 -18.19
CA PHE A 10 13.54 -3.28 -18.98
C PHE A 10 13.40 -1.78 -19.30
N GLY A 11 14.51 -1.03 -19.37
CA GLY A 11 14.49 0.40 -19.65
C GLY A 11 14.00 1.28 -18.52
N MET A 12 14.00 0.75 -17.28
CA MET A 12 13.52 1.46 -16.09
C MET A 12 14.55 2.42 -15.50
N GLU A 13 15.80 2.40 -15.96
CA GLU A 13 16.92 3.20 -15.41
C GLU A 13 16.64 4.70 -15.46
N ASN A 14 15.89 5.14 -16.47
CA ASN A 14 15.56 6.55 -16.68
C ASN A 14 14.22 6.97 -16.06
N ASN A 15 13.47 6.03 -15.47
CA ASN A 15 12.15 6.25 -14.93
C ASN A 15 12.16 6.12 -13.40
N THR A 16 12.82 7.06 -12.73
CA THR A 16 12.91 7.05 -11.26
C THR A 16 11.90 8.02 -10.65
N TYR A 17 11.12 7.52 -9.68
CA TYR A 17 10.15 8.31 -8.95
C TYR A 17 10.44 8.29 -7.46
N SER A 18 10.53 9.46 -6.85
CA SER A 18 10.71 9.58 -5.40
C SER A 18 9.51 9.00 -4.66
N GLY A 19 9.77 8.14 -3.67
CA GLY A 19 8.73 7.52 -2.86
C GLY A 19 8.07 6.29 -3.47
N ASP A 20 8.40 5.94 -4.70
CA ASP A 20 7.95 4.74 -5.42
C ASP A 20 6.43 4.51 -5.40
N GLY A 21 5.65 5.56 -5.62
CA GLY A 21 4.21 5.49 -5.80
C GLY A 21 3.39 5.23 -4.53
N VAL A 22 3.96 5.40 -3.35
CA VAL A 22 3.21 5.35 -2.09
C VAL A 22 3.67 6.40 -1.09
N ILE A 23 2.71 7.06 -0.50
CA ILE A 23 2.91 7.99 0.62
C ILE A 23 2.46 7.31 1.88
N THR A 24 3.26 7.40 2.94
CA THR A 24 2.94 6.84 4.25
C THR A 24 3.12 7.89 5.32
N GLY A 25 2.30 7.85 6.35
CA GLY A 25 2.38 8.82 7.43
C GLY A 25 1.48 8.47 8.60
N SER A 26 1.46 9.39 9.56
CA SER A 26 0.56 9.36 10.70
C SER A 26 -0.06 10.73 10.91
N GLY A 27 -1.22 10.75 11.53
CA GLY A 27 -1.94 11.97 11.84
C GLY A 27 -2.97 11.73 12.93
N LYS A 28 -3.78 12.73 13.21
CA LYS A 28 -4.89 12.63 14.17
C LYS A 28 -6.22 12.86 13.48
N VAL A 29 -7.15 11.95 13.74
CA VAL A 29 -8.56 12.09 13.36
C VAL A 29 -9.37 12.11 14.66
N ASN A 30 -10.12 13.18 14.91
CA ASN A 30 -10.85 13.39 16.17
C ASN A 30 -9.98 13.13 17.41
N ASN A 31 -8.77 13.71 17.44
CA ASN A 31 -7.75 13.55 18.48
C ASN A 31 -7.21 12.13 18.68
N ARG A 32 -7.52 11.17 17.81
CA ARG A 32 -6.98 9.82 17.84
C ARG A 32 -5.88 9.66 16.81
N LEU A 33 -4.76 9.09 17.22
CA LEU A 33 -3.65 8.75 16.33
C LEU A 33 -4.14 7.71 15.32
N VAL A 34 -3.83 7.95 14.05
CA VAL A 34 -4.04 6.99 12.95
C VAL A 34 -2.79 6.92 12.10
N TYR A 35 -2.57 5.76 11.48
CA TYR A 35 -1.55 5.58 10.46
C TYR A 35 -2.22 5.41 9.11
N ILE A 36 -1.58 5.93 8.05
CA ILE A 36 -2.15 5.94 6.71
C ILE A 36 -1.08 5.60 5.67
N TYR A 37 -1.50 4.89 4.65
CA TYR A 37 -0.78 4.83 3.38
C TYR A 37 -1.72 5.18 2.23
N ALA A 38 -1.17 5.81 1.20
CA ALA A 38 -1.91 6.19 0.00
C ALA A 38 -1.09 5.81 -1.23
N GLN A 39 -1.67 5.01 -2.12
CA GLN A 39 -1.05 4.63 -3.38
C GLN A 39 -1.32 5.69 -4.44
N ASP A 40 -0.32 5.96 -5.26
CA ASP A 40 -0.40 6.92 -6.36
C ASP A 40 -0.41 6.16 -7.70
N PHE A 41 -1.58 6.11 -8.32
CA PHE A 41 -1.77 5.43 -9.59
C PHE A 41 -0.95 6.04 -10.74
N THR A 42 -0.56 7.31 -10.64
CA THR A 42 0.25 7.97 -11.67
C THR A 42 1.67 7.42 -11.75
N VAL A 43 2.13 6.75 -10.69
CA VAL A 43 3.44 6.10 -10.63
C VAL A 43 3.30 4.62 -10.97
N PHE A 44 3.63 4.23 -12.19
CA PHE A 44 3.54 2.84 -12.69
C PHE A 44 2.18 2.16 -12.42
N GLY A 45 1.08 2.91 -12.55
CA GLY A 45 -0.25 2.40 -12.26
C GLY A 45 -0.48 2.04 -10.78
N GLY A 46 0.23 2.68 -9.87
CA GLY A 46 0.17 2.36 -8.43
C GLY A 46 0.68 0.96 -8.10
N SER A 47 1.40 0.32 -9.04
CA SER A 47 1.83 -1.07 -8.88
C SER A 47 2.81 -1.23 -7.72
N LEU A 48 2.66 -2.32 -6.97
CA LEU A 48 3.47 -2.62 -5.80
C LEU A 48 4.82 -3.19 -6.21
N SER A 49 5.88 -2.48 -5.83
CA SER A 49 7.28 -2.92 -5.88
C SER A 49 7.75 -3.36 -4.49
N SER A 50 8.98 -3.86 -4.39
CA SER A 50 9.57 -4.18 -3.10
C SER A 50 9.74 -2.94 -2.21
N ALA A 51 10.16 -1.81 -2.78
CA ALA A 51 10.29 -0.54 -2.06
C ALA A 51 8.93 0.01 -1.60
N HIS A 52 7.92 -0.03 -2.47
CA HIS A 52 6.54 0.33 -2.17
C HIS A 52 5.99 -0.52 -1.02
N ALA A 53 6.14 -1.86 -1.11
CA ALA A 53 5.71 -2.79 -0.08
C ALA A 53 6.41 -2.54 1.26
N SER A 54 7.72 -2.31 1.26
CA SER A 54 8.49 -2.03 2.47
C SER A 54 7.98 -0.81 3.23
N LYS A 55 7.56 0.22 2.52
CA LYS A 55 6.96 1.43 3.13
C LYS A 55 5.61 1.11 3.77
N ILE A 56 4.75 0.35 3.08
CA ILE A 56 3.46 -0.07 3.62
C ILE A 56 3.66 -0.94 4.86
N VAL A 57 4.51 -1.96 4.78
CA VAL A 57 4.81 -2.85 5.91
C VAL A 57 5.33 -2.07 7.12
N LYS A 58 6.19 -1.07 6.90
CA LYS A 58 6.71 -0.24 7.98
C LYS A 58 5.59 0.52 8.70
N VAL A 59 4.70 1.15 7.97
CA VAL A 59 3.59 1.90 8.59
C VAL A 59 2.60 0.97 9.27
N MET A 60 2.36 -0.23 8.73
CA MET A 60 1.52 -1.26 9.36
C MET A 60 2.11 -1.72 10.70
N LYS A 61 3.42 -1.98 10.76
CA LYS A 61 4.11 -2.34 12.01
C LYS A 61 3.99 -1.23 13.06
N LEU A 62 4.13 0.04 12.66
CA LEU A 62 3.97 1.17 13.56
C LEU A 62 2.53 1.27 14.09
N ALA A 63 1.53 1.03 13.25
CA ALA A 63 0.13 1.01 13.67
C ALA A 63 -0.12 -0.08 14.71
N ILE A 64 0.40 -1.30 14.49
CA ILE A 64 0.27 -2.41 15.45
C ILE A 64 0.96 -2.07 16.77
N GLN A 65 2.20 -1.56 16.73
CA GLN A 65 2.97 -1.21 17.92
C GLN A 65 2.28 -0.13 18.78
N ASN A 66 1.70 0.87 18.12
CA ASN A 66 1.02 1.98 18.80
C ASN A 66 -0.47 1.72 19.04
N ARG A 67 -0.97 0.55 18.68
CA ARG A 67 -2.40 0.17 18.77
C ARG A 67 -3.32 1.24 18.17
N ALA A 68 -2.91 1.78 17.04
CA ALA A 68 -3.62 2.81 16.31
C ALA A 68 -4.24 2.25 15.03
N PRO A 69 -5.40 2.77 14.60
CA PRO A 69 -6.02 2.36 13.35
C PRO A 69 -5.08 2.58 12.16
N LEU A 70 -5.17 1.67 11.18
CA LEU A 70 -4.51 1.77 9.89
C LEU A 70 -5.54 2.08 8.80
N ILE A 71 -5.28 3.10 8.00
CA ILE A 71 -6.12 3.51 6.88
C ILE A 71 -5.32 3.35 5.60
N GLY A 72 -5.82 2.54 4.67
CA GLY A 72 -5.25 2.39 3.33
C GLY A 72 -6.11 3.08 2.28
N LEU A 73 -5.51 3.99 1.52
CA LEU A 73 -6.10 4.54 0.30
C LEU A 73 -5.52 3.76 -0.87
N ASN A 74 -6.34 2.87 -1.42
CA ASN A 74 -5.89 1.88 -2.40
C ASN A 74 -6.26 2.32 -3.82
N ASP A 75 -5.25 2.37 -4.68
CA ASP A 75 -5.36 2.73 -6.08
C ASP A 75 -4.19 2.08 -6.83
N SER A 76 -4.36 0.82 -7.29
CA SER A 76 -3.22 0.02 -7.75
C SER A 76 -3.63 -1.02 -8.78
N GLY A 77 -2.84 -1.13 -9.84
CA GLY A 77 -2.93 -2.19 -10.84
C GLY A 77 -2.43 -3.56 -10.38
N GLY A 78 -1.93 -3.69 -9.17
CA GLY A 78 -1.43 -4.96 -8.63
C GLY A 78 0.10 -5.00 -8.50
N ALA A 79 0.69 -6.18 -8.68
CA ALA A 79 2.14 -6.36 -8.60
C ALA A 79 2.85 -5.71 -9.78
N ARG A 80 4.00 -5.08 -9.51
CA ARG A 80 4.87 -4.55 -10.56
C ARG A 80 5.56 -5.70 -11.28
N ILE A 81 5.10 -5.99 -12.50
CA ILE A 81 5.56 -7.13 -13.29
C ILE A 81 7.06 -7.05 -13.58
N GLN A 82 7.60 -5.87 -13.77
CA GLN A 82 9.02 -5.63 -14.07
C GLN A 82 9.95 -6.06 -12.92
N GLU A 83 9.46 -6.13 -11.69
CA GLU A 83 10.21 -6.65 -10.53
C GLU A 83 10.04 -8.16 -10.32
N GLY A 84 9.12 -8.80 -11.03
CA GLY A 84 8.93 -10.24 -10.97
C GLY A 84 8.61 -10.75 -9.55
N VAL A 85 9.40 -11.73 -9.09
CA VAL A 85 9.17 -12.41 -7.80
C VAL A 85 9.28 -11.48 -6.59
N GLU A 86 10.11 -10.44 -6.65
CA GLU A 86 10.29 -9.51 -5.53
C GLU A 86 9.02 -8.71 -5.22
N SER A 87 8.26 -8.31 -6.24
CA SER A 87 6.98 -7.63 -6.04
C SER A 87 5.92 -8.56 -5.45
N LEU A 88 5.92 -9.82 -5.84
CA LEU A 88 5.04 -10.84 -5.24
C LEU A 88 5.40 -11.09 -3.77
N GLY A 89 6.70 -11.14 -3.44
CA GLY A 89 7.18 -11.20 -2.07
C GLY A 89 6.72 -10.00 -1.24
N GLY A 90 6.72 -8.80 -1.83
CA GLY A 90 6.19 -7.60 -1.20
C GLY A 90 4.71 -7.72 -0.81
N TYR A 91 3.87 -8.30 -1.67
CA TYR A 91 2.48 -8.58 -1.32
C TYR A 91 2.35 -9.60 -0.19
N ALA A 92 3.18 -10.64 -0.19
CA ALA A 92 3.18 -11.63 0.90
C ALA A 92 3.47 -10.97 2.26
N ASP A 93 4.42 -10.04 2.31
CA ASP A 93 4.74 -9.29 3.52
C ASP A 93 3.58 -8.38 3.96
N VAL A 94 2.90 -7.73 3.03
CA VAL A 94 1.71 -6.93 3.32
C VAL A 94 0.59 -7.81 3.88
N PHE A 95 0.32 -8.97 3.27
CA PHE A 95 -0.71 -9.91 3.74
C PHE A 95 -0.39 -10.44 5.13
N LEU A 96 0.87 -10.73 5.41
CA LEU A 96 1.31 -11.13 6.75
C LEU A 96 0.97 -10.05 7.78
N GLN A 97 1.24 -8.78 7.47
CA GLN A 97 0.91 -7.68 8.39
C GLN A 97 -0.61 -7.51 8.55
N ASN A 98 -1.41 -7.69 7.48
CA ASN A 98 -2.87 -7.68 7.60
C ASN A 98 -3.34 -8.76 8.58
N ALA A 99 -2.80 -9.97 8.48
CA ALA A 99 -3.15 -11.07 9.38
C ALA A 99 -2.74 -10.78 10.84
N LEU A 100 -1.52 -10.25 11.06
CA LEU A 100 -1.03 -9.90 12.39
C LEU A 100 -1.79 -8.74 13.03
N ALA A 101 -2.28 -7.81 12.24
CA ALA A 101 -3.08 -6.68 12.70
C ALA A 101 -4.55 -7.07 12.99
N SER A 102 -5.01 -8.19 12.45
CA SER A 102 -6.39 -8.67 12.61
C SER A 102 -6.70 -8.92 14.09
N GLY A 103 -7.79 -8.32 14.58
CA GLY A 103 -8.17 -8.39 15.99
C GLY A 103 -7.32 -7.54 16.94
N VAL A 104 -6.27 -6.87 16.45
CA VAL A 104 -5.38 -6.03 17.26
C VAL A 104 -5.66 -4.56 17.04
N VAL A 105 -5.74 -4.12 15.77
CA VAL A 105 -6.05 -2.74 15.40
C VAL A 105 -7.09 -2.70 14.28
N PRO A 106 -7.94 -1.67 14.23
CA PRO A 106 -8.84 -1.47 13.10
C PRO A 106 -8.05 -1.24 11.81
N GLN A 107 -8.38 -1.99 10.79
CA GLN A 107 -7.85 -1.84 9.45
C GLN A 107 -8.98 -1.37 8.52
N ILE A 108 -8.82 -0.21 7.92
CA ILE A 108 -9.81 0.43 7.07
C ILE A 108 -9.22 0.58 5.69
N SER A 109 -9.88 0.04 4.68
CA SER A 109 -9.48 0.18 3.28
C SER A 109 -10.49 1.00 2.50
N LEU A 110 -9.98 2.04 1.86
CA LEU A 110 -10.74 2.88 0.93
C LEU A 110 -10.23 2.58 -0.49
N ILE A 111 -11.10 2.07 -1.33
CA ILE A 111 -10.80 1.83 -2.75
C ILE A 111 -11.12 3.11 -3.51
N MET A 112 -10.08 3.82 -3.94
CA MET A 112 -10.19 5.14 -4.55
C MET A 112 -10.09 5.10 -6.08
N GLY A 113 -9.66 3.96 -6.63
CA GLY A 113 -9.50 3.75 -8.05
C GLY A 113 -9.41 2.26 -8.40
N PRO A 114 -8.78 1.90 -9.54
CA PRO A 114 -8.59 0.50 -9.89
C PRO A 114 -7.86 -0.26 -8.80
N CYS A 115 -8.31 -1.48 -8.53
CA CYS A 115 -7.60 -2.43 -7.69
C CYS A 115 -7.65 -3.81 -8.36
N ALA A 116 -6.49 -4.39 -8.65
CA ALA A 116 -6.38 -5.67 -9.33
C ALA A 116 -5.38 -6.60 -8.63
N GLY A 117 -5.57 -7.90 -8.77
CA GLY A 117 -4.68 -8.91 -8.21
C GLY A 117 -4.48 -8.77 -6.70
N GLY A 118 -3.24 -8.73 -6.25
CA GLY A 118 -2.89 -8.55 -4.83
C GLY A 118 -3.42 -7.25 -4.23
N ALA A 119 -3.62 -6.22 -5.03
CA ALA A 119 -4.19 -4.95 -4.57
C ALA A 119 -5.66 -5.05 -4.13
N VAL A 120 -6.38 -6.06 -4.58
CA VAL A 120 -7.74 -6.38 -4.10
C VAL A 120 -7.68 -7.24 -2.85
N TYR A 121 -6.73 -8.17 -2.81
CA TYR A 121 -6.69 -9.17 -1.75
C TYR A 121 -6.38 -8.56 -0.38
N SER A 122 -5.40 -7.65 -0.30
CA SER A 122 -5.06 -6.96 0.96
C SER A 122 -6.25 -6.18 1.53
N PRO A 123 -6.95 -5.32 0.78
CA PRO A 123 -8.17 -4.66 1.27
C PRO A 123 -9.26 -5.63 1.71
N ALA A 124 -9.44 -6.77 1.02
CA ALA A 124 -10.43 -7.76 1.40
C ALA A 124 -10.14 -8.44 2.75
N MET A 125 -8.90 -8.40 3.22
CA MET A 125 -8.50 -8.90 4.55
C MET A 125 -8.71 -7.88 5.68
N THR A 126 -9.07 -6.65 5.36
CA THR A 126 -9.27 -5.59 6.36
C THR A 126 -10.68 -5.63 6.95
N CYS A 127 -10.85 -5.04 8.14
CA CYS A 127 -12.13 -5.12 8.85
C CYS A 127 -13.21 -4.20 8.27
N LEU A 128 -12.83 -3.13 7.58
CA LEU A 128 -13.75 -2.24 6.88
C LEU A 128 -13.23 -1.97 5.49
N LEU A 129 -14.05 -2.30 4.50
CA LEU A 129 -13.79 -2.03 3.09
C LEU A 129 -14.83 -1.06 2.56
N TYR A 130 -14.39 0.07 2.05
CA TYR A 130 -15.23 1.07 1.42
C TYR A 130 -14.76 1.34 -0.01
N THR A 131 -15.70 1.32 -0.94
CA THR A 131 -15.42 1.65 -2.34
C THR A 131 -16.00 3.02 -2.68
N SER A 132 -15.26 3.83 -3.43
CA SER A 132 -15.78 5.10 -3.93
C SER A 132 -16.99 4.86 -4.84
N PRO A 133 -18.10 5.58 -4.66
CA PRO A 133 -19.24 5.49 -5.55
C PRO A 133 -18.99 6.21 -6.89
N SER A 134 -17.91 6.95 -7.01
CA SER A 134 -17.57 7.66 -8.25
C SER A 134 -16.89 6.69 -9.20
N PRO A 135 -17.51 6.34 -10.33
CA PRO A 135 -16.81 5.58 -11.36
C PRO A 135 -15.66 6.44 -11.89
N ARG A 136 -14.45 5.95 -11.78
CA ARG A 136 -13.34 6.40 -12.59
C ARG A 136 -13.42 5.64 -13.91
N ASP A 137 -14.14 6.15 -14.77
CA ASP A 137 -14.25 5.59 -16.11
C ASP A 137 -13.08 6.06 -16.98
#